data_773d2402c665c3ef6eb900f3716aa56a
#
_entry.id   773d2402c665c3ef6eb900f3716aa56a
#
_cell.length_a   1.000
_cell.length_b   1.000
_cell.length_c   1.000
_cell.angle_alpha   90.00
_cell.angle_beta   90.00
_cell.angle_gamma   90.00
#
_symmetry.space_group_name_H-M   'P 1'
#
loop_
_entity.id
_entity.type
_entity.pdbx_description
1 polymer ?
#
loop_
_entity_poly.entity_id
_entity_poly.type
_entity_poly.pdbx_seq_one_letter_code
_entity_poly.pdbx_strand_id
1 'polypeptide(L)'
;MRTMSLLRYHLLFLIALMFGWSWLPVSLAAGDAPAPSAETAKIVSPENIPGTTKINAEELIELKWADPQLILIDSRITSDRNEGFIEGSISLPNTETSCDSLEVALSGKSSPVLFYCNGVKCGRSAKAAQIAIDCGYNKIYWFRGGIEEWKQKQFPLLK
;
A
#
# COMPACT_ATOMS: atom_id res chain seq x y z
N MET A 1 -32.09 -31.35 51.09
CA MET A 1 -31.59 -31.67 52.45
C MET A 1 -30.53 -30.67 52.83
N ARG A 2 -30.90 -29.89 53.84
CA ARG A 2 -30.10 -29.35 54.98
C ARG A 2 -29.00 -28.38 54.55
N THR A 3 -29.11 -27.17 54.87
CA THR A 3 -29.31 -26.34 56.12
C THR A 3 -28.05 -25.49 56.25
N MET A 4 -28.23 -24.15 56.14
CA MET A 4 -28.28 -23.20 57.27
C MET A 4 -27.01 -23.14 58.12
N SER A 5 -26.41 -21.96 58.17
CA SER A 5 -26.17 -21.20 59.41
C SER A 5 -25.34 -19.95 59.02
N LEU A 6 -25.78 -18.75 59.03
CA LEU A 6 -26.09 -17.78 60.11
C LEU A 6 -25.09 -17.83 61.26
N LEU A 7 -24.38 -16.71 61.44
CA LEU A 7 -24.24 -15.97 62.70
C LEU A 7 -23.07 -14.99 62.59
N ARG A 8 -23.32 -13.70 62.56
CA ARG A 8 -23.35 -12.81 63.70
C ARG A 8 -22.00 -12.60 64.40
N TYR A 9 -21.57 -11.37 64.43
CA TYR A 9 -21.23 -10.52 65.58
C TYR A 9 -20.66 -9.21 65.02
N HIS A 10 -21.37 -8.10 65.13
CA HIS A 10 -21.36 -7.12 66.21
C HIS A 10 -19.96 -6.55 66.50
N LEU A 11 -19.79 -5.30 66.10
CA LEU A 11 -19.97 -4.06 66.89
C LEU A 11 -18.80 -3.72 67.81
N LEU A 12 -18.20 -2.64 67.61
CA LEU A 12 -17.85 -1.58 68.53
C LEU A 12 -16.66 -0.75 67.92
N PHE A 13 -16.94 0.47 67.63
CA PHE A 13 -16.70 1.70 68.41
C PHE A 13 -15.31 2.34 68.19
N LEU A 14 -15.46 3.50 67.51
CA LEU A 14 -15.00 4.83 67.94
C LEU A 14 -13.51 5.10 68.06
N ILE A 15 -13.11 6.11 67.41
CA ILE A 15 -12.64 7.43 67.82
C ILE A 15 -11.64 7.95 66.79
N ALA A 16 -12.08 8.92 66.06
CA ALA A 16 -11.49 10.17 65.67
C ALA A 16 -10.00 10.39 65.98
N LEU A 17 -9.31 10.78 64.96
CA LEU A 17 -8.43 11.94 65.11
C LEU A 17 -8.21 12.55 63.72
N MET A 18 -8.63 13.78 63.62
CA MET A 18 -8.36 14.77 62.62
C MET A 18 -6.87 14.81 62.27
N PHE A 19 -6.51 14.41 61.05
CA PHE A 19 -5.36 14.99 60.40
C PHE A 19 -5.83 15.42 59.00
N GLY A 20 -6.13 16.71 58.92
CA GLY A 20 -6.35 17.38 57.69
C GLY A 20 -5.05 17.35 56.85
N TRP A 21 -5.02 16.42 55.91
CA TRP A 21 -4.05 16.48 54.85
C TRP A 21 -4.74 17.11 53.64
N SER A 22 -4.46 18.42 53.53
CA SER A 22 -4.82 19.22 52.37
C SER A 22 -4.15 18.62 51.14
N TRP A 23 -4.87 17.77 50.43
CA TRP A 23 -4.45 17.33 49.12
C TRP A 23 -4.78 18.48 48.14
N LEU A 24 -3.80 19.29 47.84
CA LEU A 24 -3.82 20.15 46.68
C LEU A 24 -3.82 19.26 45.43
N PRO A 25 -4.80 19.44 44.55
CA PRO A 25 -4.71 18.78 43.24
C PRO A 25 -3.54 19.41 42.46
N VAL A 26 -2.46 18.67 42.31
CA VAL A 26 -1.45 18.99 41.28
C VAL A 26 -2.14 18.78 39.95
N SER A 27 -2.57 19.89 39.34
CA SER A 27 -3.00 19.93 37.96
C SER A 27 -1.77 19.65 37.09
N LEU A 28 -1.53 18.39 36.76
CA LEU A 28 -0.66 18.03 35.66
C LEU A 28 -1.34 18.54 34.39
N ALA A 29 -0.93 19.72 33.94
CA ALA A 29 -1.17 20.14 32.58
C ALA A 29 -0.55 19.06 31.68
N ALA A 30 -1.38 18.19 31.14
CA ALA A 30 -1.00 17.35 30.01
C ALA A 30 -0.68 18.33 28.89
N GLY A 31 0.61 18.54 28.66
CA GLY A 31 1.07 19.22 27.48
C GLY A 31 0.60 18.40 26.29
N ASP A 32 -0.29 18.97 25.48
CA ASP A 32 -0.60 18.48 24.15
C ASP A 32 0.72 18.42 23.37
N ALA A 33 1.34 17.25 23.39
CA ALA A 33 2.36 16.94 22.41
C ALA A 33 1.65 16.96 21.05
N PRO A 34 2.07 17.78 20.08
CA PRO A 34 1.49 17.76 18.77
C PRO A 34 1.59 16.34 18.25
N ALA A 35 0.44 15.76 17.88
CA ALA A 35 0.41 14.48 17.17
C ALA A 35 1.41 14.57 16.01
N PRO A 36 2.26 13.55 15.76
CA PRO A 36 3.14 13.55 14.62
C PRO A 36 2.29 13.79 13.39
N SER A 37 2.50 14.91 12.72
CA SER A 37 1.93 15.18 11.41
C SER A 37 2.23 13.96 10.57
N ALA A 38 1.18 13.33 10.03
CA ALA A 38 1.33 12.30 9.03
C ALA A 38 2.04 12.96 7.84
N GLU A 39 3.36 13.00 7.91
CA GLU A 39 4.21 13.28 6.78
C GLU A 39 3.82 12.26 5.74
N THR A 40 3.17 12.71 4.68
CA THR A 40 2.79 11.88 3.54
C THR A 40 4.08 11.27 3.02
N ALA A 41 4.40 10.07 3.51
CA ALA A 41 5.57 9.32 3.10
C ALA A 41 5.50 9.22 1.59
N LYS A 42 6.36 9.96 0.91
CA LYS A 42 6.49 9.95 -0.55
C LYS A 42 6.70 8.49 -0.93
N ILE A 43 5.74 7.89 -1.60
CA ILE A 43 5.80 6.49 -2.02
C ILE A 43 6.92 6.38 -3.03
N VAL A 44 8.10 5.99 -2.56
CA VAL A 44 9.28 5.75 -3.42
C VAL A 44 9.21 4.31 -3.90
N SER A 45 9.50 4.12 -5.17
CA SER A 45 9.59 2.80 -5.78
C SER A 45 10.72 1.99 -5.12
N PRO A 46 10.48 0.74 -4.69
CA PRO A 46 11.53 -0.13 -4.14
C PRO A 46 12.59 -0.46 -5.19
N GLU A 47 13.72 -1.02 -4.78
CA GLU A 47 14.74 -1.49 -5.75
C GLU A 47 14.32 -2.79 -6.44
N ASN A 48 13.65 -3.68 -5.74
CA ASN A 48 13.15 -4.95 -6.24
C ASN A 48 11.81 -5.30 -5.60
N ILE A 49 11.01 -6.09 -6.29
CA ILE A 49 9.76 -6.66 -5.80
C ILE A 49 9.88 -8.18 -5.92
N PRO A 50 9.97 -8.93 -4.80
CA PRO A 50 9.96 -10.39 -4.84
C PRO A 50 8.74 -10.92 -5.62
N GLY A 51 8.95 -11.90 -6.48
CA GLY A 51 7.88 -12.43 -7.34
C GLY A 51 7.68 -11.69 -8.66
N THR A 52 8.50 -10.68 -8.97
CA THR A 52 8.50 -10.02 -10.28
C THR A 52 9.86 -10.13 -10.97
N THR A 53 9.83 -10.02 -12.30
CA THR A 53 11.05 -9.81 -13.11
C THR A 53 11.15 -8.31 -13.42
N LYS A 54 12.16 -7.64 -12.86
CA LYS A 54 12.44 -6.24 -13.17
C LYS A 54 13.09 -6.15 -14.54
N ILE A 55 12.58 -5.26 -15.39
CA ILE A 55 13.11 -5.02 -16.74
C ILE A 55 13.28 -3.53 -17.02
N ASN A 56 14.12 -3.21 -18.00
CA ASN A 56 14.34 -1.89 -18.54
C ASN A 56 13.49 -1.64 -19.81
N ALA A 57 13.64 -0.48 -20.44
CA ALA A 57 12.84 -0.09 -21.60
C ALA A 57 13.14 -0.92 -22.86
N GLU A 58 14.39 -1.28 -23.08
CA GLU A 58 14.80 -2.12 -24.20
C GLU A 58 14.30 -3.56 -24.04
N GLU A 59 14.47 -4.13 -22.85
CA GLU A 59 13.94 -5.45 -22.50
C GLU A 59 12.41 -5.52 -22.62
N LEU A 60 11.70 -4.41 -22.31
CA LEU A 60 10.26 -4.33 -22.54
C LEU A 60 9.92 -4.46 -24.04
N ILE A 61 10.64 -3.75 -24.92
CA ILE A 61 10.42 -3.85 -26.37
C ILE A 61 10.66 -5.28 -26.84
N GLU A 62 11.78 -5.89 -26.45
CA GLU A 62 12.13 -7.27 -26.80
C GLU A 62 11.06 -8.25 -26.30
N LEU A 63 10.63 -8.10 -25.04
CA LEU A 63 9.61 -8.96 -24.44
C LEU A 63 8.27 -8.85 -25.17
N LYS A 64 7.85 -7.63 -25.55
CA LYS A 64 6.62 -7.40 -26.29
C LYS A 64 6.63 -8.04 -27.67
N TRP A 65 7.80 -8.09 -28.34
CA TRP A 65 7.98 -8.80 -29.60
C TRP A 65 7.98 -10.33 -29.42
N ALA A 66 8.61 -10.82 -28.35
CA ALA A 66 8.72 -12.24 -28.06
C ALA A 66 7.41 -12.86 -27.54
N ASP A 67 6.61 -12.09 -26.79
CA ASP A 67 5.36 -12.54 -26.19
C ASP A 67 4.21 -11.56 -26.52
N PRO A 68 3.51 -11.76 -27.65
CA PRO A 68 2.37 -10.91 -28.04
C PRO A 68 1.19 -10.93 -27.05
N GLN A 69 1.17 -11.90 -26.13
CA GLN A 69 0.15 -11.96 -25.07
C GLN A 69 0.47 -11.08 -23.85
N LEU A 70 1.65 -10.45 -23.85
CA LEU A 70 2.02 -9.56 -22.76
C LEU A 70 1.06 -8.38 -22.63
N ILE A 71 0.40 -8.29 -21.49
CA ILE A 71 -0.47 -7.17 -21.16
C ILE A 71 0.34 -6.10 -20.41
N LEU A 72 0.35 -4.88 -20.95
CA LEU A 72 0.98 -3.73 -20.31
C LEU A 72 -0.06 -2.97 -19.50
N ILE A 73 0.21 -2.77 -18.22
CA ILE A 73 -0.65 -2.00 -17.30
C ILE A 73 0.03 -0.68 -16.91
N ASP A 74 -0.60 0.42 -17.30
CA ASP A 74 -0.25 1.75 -16.84
C ASP A 74 -0.91 2.01 -15.48
N SER A 75 -0.10 1.97 -14.42
CA SER A 75 -0.56 2.16 -13.03
C SER A 75 -0.62 3.63 -12.59
N ARG A 76 -0.44 4.57 -13.53
CA ARG A 76 -0.54 6.00 -13.27
C ARG A 76 -2.00 6.45 -13.14
N ILE A 77 -2.20 7.62 -12.56
CA ILE A 77 -3.51 8.29 -12.60
C ILE A 77 -3.81 8.76 -14.03
N THR A 78 -5.08 8.94 -14.35
CA THR A 78 -5.54 9.29 -15.68
C THR A 78 -4.92 10.58 -16.21
N SER A 79 -4.72 11.60 -15.36
CA SER A 79 -4.07 12.86 -15.75
C SER A 79 -2.64 12.65 -16.24
N ASP A 80 -1.85 11.81 -15.56
CA ASP A 80 -0.48 11.49 -15.98
C ASP A 80 -0.48 10.74 -17.33
N ARG A 81 -1.46 9.85 -17.52
CA ARG A 81 -1.60 9.07 -18.77
C ARG A 81 -1.95 9.95 -19.96
N ASN A 82 -2.77 10.98 -19.77
CA ASN A 82 -3.17 11.93 -20.84
C ASN A 82 -1.97 12.69 -21.43
N GLU A 83 -0.84 12.78 -20.70
CA GLU A 83 0.39 13.37 -21.22
C GLU A 83 1.13 12.45 -22.22
N GLY A 84 0.74 11.20 -22.29
CA GLY A 84 1.29 10.17 -23.17
C GLY A 84 1.51 8.84 -22.48
N PHE A 85 1.39 7.75 -23.23
CA PHE A 85 1.47 6.38 -22.71
C PHE A 85 2.16 5.42 -23.70
N ILE A 86 2.64 4.28 -23.20
CA ILE A 86 3.26 3.25 -24.04
C ILE A 86 2.17 2.55 -24.84
N GLU A 87 2.39 2.41 -26.14
CA GLU A 87 1.45 1.79 -27.08
C GLU A 87 1.05 0.37 -26.64
N GLY A 88 -0.27 0.10 -26.71
CA GLY A 88 -0.86 -1.18 -26.29
C GLY A 88 -1.00 -1.35 -24.79
N SER A 89 -0.69 -0.32 -23.99
CA SER A 89 -0.96 -0.38 -22.55
C SER A 89 -2.41 -0.04 -22.24
N ILE A 90 -2.98 -0.75 -21.25
CA ILE A 90 -4.28 -0.42 -20.65
C ILE A 90 -4.07 0.47 -19.43
N SER A 91 -5.03 1.36 -19.19
CA SER A 91 -5.05 2.18 -17.98
C SER A 91 -5.67 1.40 -16.83
N LEU A 92 -4.90 1.16 -15.78
CA LEU A 92 -5.40 0.62 -14.53
C LEU A 92 -4.63 1.25 -13.36
N PRO A 93 -5.06 2.43 -12.90
CA PRO A 93 -4.44 3.11 -11.77
C PRO A 93 -4.30 2.17 -10.56
N ASN A 94 -3.21 2.31 -9.81
CA ASN A 94 -2.98 1.46 -8.65
C ASN A 94 -4.10 1.54 -7.58
N THR A 95 -4.85 2.62 -7.55
CA THR A 95 -6.03 2.79 -6.68
C THR A 95 -7.25 1.99 -7.12
N GLU A 96 -7.28 1.58 -8.38
CA GLU A 96 -8.32 0.78 -9.00
C GLU A 96 -7.87 -0.68 -9.21
N THR A 97 -6.60 -0.99 -8.94
CA THR A 97 -6.06 -2.34 -9.06
C THR A 97 -6.56 -3.20 -7.90
N SER A 98 -7.23 -4.29 -8.22
CA SER A 98 -7.74 -5.31 -7.30
C SER A 98 -7.69 -6.67 -7.99
N CYS A 99 -7.98 -7.76 -7.26
CA CYS A 99 -8.07 -9.08 -7.89
C CYS A 99 -9.15 -9.11 -8.97
N ASP A 100 -10.29 -8.48 -8.73
CA ASP A 100 -11.41 -8.45 -9.68
C ASP A 100 -11.05 -7.67 -10.95
N SER A 101 -10.45 -6.48 -10.81
CA SER A 101 -10.03 -5.68 -11.97
C SER A 101 -8.93 -6.37 -12.79
N LEU A 102 -8.04 -7.11 -12.13
CA LEU A 102 -7.03 -7.92 -12.80
C LEU A 102 -7.63 -9.14 -13.51
N GLU A 103 -8.67 -9.75 -12.98
CA GLU A 103 -9.40 -10.85 -13.66
C GLU A 103 -10.14 -10.38 -14.92
N VAL A 104 -10.60 -9.13 -14.95
CA VAL A 104 -11.16 -8.51 -16.16
C VAL A 104 -10.06 -8.21 -17.20
N ALA A 105 -8.89 -7.77 -16.74
CA ALA A 105 -7.80 -7.36 -17.63
C ALA A 105 -6.96 -8.54 -18.17
N LEU A 106 -6.90 -9.65 -17.44
CA LEU A 106 -5.97 -10.76 -17.68
C LEU A 106 -6.74 -12.06 -17.84
N SER A 107 -6.35 -12.90 -18.81
CA SER A 107 -7.04 -14.16 -19.14
C SER A 107 -6.85 -15.26 -18.10
N GLY A 108 -5.92 -15.12 -17.16
CA GLY A 108 -5.66 -16.10 -16.10
C GLY A 108 -4.41 -15.79 -15.29
N LYS A 109 -4.16 -16.54 -14.22
CA LYS A 109 -3.06 -16.28 -13.27
C LYS A 109 -1.66 -16.46 -13.87
N SER A 110 -1.53 -17.14 -15.00
CA SER A 110 -0.29 -17.31 -15.75
C SER A 110 -0.15 -16.34 -16.94
N SER A 111 -1.09 -15.43 -17.14
CA SER A 111 -0.99 -14.40 -18.17
C SER A 111 0.22 -13.50 -17.89
N PRO A 112 1.10 -13.27 -18.90
CA PRO A 112 2.19 -12.35 -18.73
C PRO A 112 1.66 -10.92 -18.60
N VAL A 113 2.04 -10.26 -17.52
CA VAL A 113 1.62 -8.90 -17.23
C VAL A 113 2.79 -8.05 -16.80
N LEU A 114 2.85 -6.82 -17.30
CA LEU A 114 3.84 -5.85 -16.94
C LEU A 114 3.19 -4.60 -16.35
N PHE A 115 3.71 -4.15 -15.22
CA PHE A 115 3.30 -2.91 -14.58
C PHE A 115 4.36 -1.83 -14.74
N TYR A 116 3.93 -0.62 -15.10
CA TYR A 116 4.78 0.56 -15.13
C TYR A 116 4.11 1.78 -14.54
N CYS A 117 4.91 2.82 -14.25
CA CYS A 117 4.47 4.10 -13.69
C CYS A 117 5.30 5.24 -14.30
N ASN A 118 5.40 6.38 -13.62
CA ASN A 118 6.20 7.51 -14.11
C ASN A 118 7.70 7.19 -14.12
N GLY A 119 8.24 6.57 -13.06
CA GLY A 119 9.67 6.28 -12.94
C GLY A 119 10.06 5.85 -11.53
N VAL A 120 11.36 5.85 -11.25
CA VAL A 120 11.95 5.33 -10.00
C VAL A 120 11.46 6.01 -8.72
N LYS A 121 10.88 7.19 -8.82
CA LYS A 121 10.29 7.91 -7.69
C LYS A 121 8.78 7.65 -7.54
N CYS A 122 8.21 6.75 -8.34
CA CYS A 122 6.79 6.45 -8.35
C CYS A 122 6.53 5.01 -7.86
N GLY A 123 5.92 4.87 -6.68
CA GLY A 123 5.59 3.56 -6.10
C GLY A 123 4.29 2.91 -6.60
N ARG A 124 3.56 3.54 -7.52
CA ARG A 124 2.22 3.07 -7.95
C ARG A 124 2.28 1.71 -8.64
N SER A 125 3.21 1.52 -9.59
CA SER A 125 3.38 0.24 -10.29
C SER A 125 3.88 -0.87 -9.36
N ALA A 126 4.72 -0.53 -8.38
CA ALA A 126 5.16 -1.48 -7.36
C ALA A 126 3.98 -1.97 -6.51
N LYS A 127 3.10 -1.06 -6.11
CA LYS A 127 1.89 -1.41 -5.36
C LYS A 127 0.93 -2.27 -6.19
N ALA A 128 0.72 -1.93 -7.47
CA ALA A 128 -0.12 -2.72 -8.36
C ALA A 128 0.46 -4.13 -8.60
N ALA A 129 1.77 -4.23 -8.81
CA ALA A 129 2.45 -5.53 -8.95
C ALA A 129 2.33 -6.38 -7.68
N GLN A 130 2.45 -5.78 -6.49
CA GLN A 130 2.25 -6.50 -5.23
C GLN A 130 0.82 -7.05 -5.12
N ILE A 131 -0.20 -6.25 -5.46
CA ILE A 131 -1.59 -6.73 -5.50
C ILE A 131 -1.73 -7.92 -6.46
N ALA A 132 -1.10 -7.87 -7.64
CA ALA A 132 -1.14 -8.98 -8.58
C ALA A 132 -0.51 -10.26 -8.01
N ILE A 133 0.63 -10.15 -7.29
CA ILE A 133 1.26 -11.27 -6.59
C ILE A 133 0.30 -11.85 -5.54
N ASP A 134 -0.28 -11.00 -4.71
CA ASP A 134 -1.20 -11.39 -3.64
C ASP A 134 -2.48 -12.06 -4.21
N CYS A 135 -2.89 -11.69 -5.42
CA CYS A 135 -3.99 -12.33 -6.17
C CYS A 135 -3.57 -13.64 -6.88
N GLY A 136 -2.32 -14.07 -6.76
CA GLY A 136 -1.82 -15.35 -7.29
C GLY A 136 -1.34 -15.32 -8.75
N TYR A 137 -1.14 -14.14 -9.33
CA TYR A 137 -0.46 -14.04 -10.63
C TYR A 137 1.02 -14.37 -10.48
N ASN A 138 1.62 -15.08 -11.44
CA ASN A 138 2.96 -15.63 -11.29
C ASN A 138 3.91 -15.28 -12.46
N LYS A 139 3.44 -14.62 -13.51
CA LYS A 139 4.27 -14.15 -14.63
C LYS A 139 4.21 -12.63 -14.71
N ILE A 140 4.85 -11.98 -13.72
CA ILE A 140 4.76 -10.54 -13.51
C ILE A 140 6.11 -9.90 -13.84
N TYR A 141 6.07 -8.93 -14.74
CA TYR A 141 7.18 -8.05 -15.09
C TYR A 141 6.96 -6.66 -14.47
N TRP A 142 8.03 -6.00 -14.16
CA TRP A 142 7.99 -4.67 -13.58
C TRP A 142 8.98 -3.73 -14.24
N PHE A 143 8.46 -2.74 -14.96
CA PHE A 143 9.26 -1.69 -15.58
C PHE A 143 9.41 -0.51 -14.62
N ARG A 144 10.44 -0.59 -13.74
CA ARG A 144 10.69 0.39 -12.68
C ARG A 144 11.00 1.78 -13.22
N GLY A 145 11.75 1.88 -14.33
CA GLY A 145 12.13 3.14 -14.96
C GLY A 145 10.97 3.89 -15.58
N GLY A 146 9.91 3.20 -15.97
CA GLY A 146 8.63 3.77 -16.40
C GLY A 146 8.74 4.78 -17.53
N ILE A 147 7.78 5.71 -17.56
CA ILE A 147 7.73 6.75 -18.61
C ILE A 147 8.94 7.67 -18.63
N GLU A 148 9.57 7.92 -17.47
CA GLU A 148 10.78 8.75 -17.42
C GLU A 148 11.93 8.09 -18.21
N GLU A 149 12.20 6.81 -17.98
CA GLU A 149 13.21 6.06 -18.73
C GLU A 149 12.82 5.94 -20.21
N TRP A 150 11.56 5.64 -20.52
CA TRP A 150 11.05 5.53 -21.88
C TRP A 150 11.29 6.82 -22.70
N LYS A 151 11.01 7.98 -22.09
CA LYS A 151 11.28 9.32 -22.67
C LYS A 151 12.79 9.59 -22.82
N GLN A 152 13.62 9.22 -21.82
CA GLN A 152 15.08 9.38 -21.90
C GLN A 152 15.68 8.61 -23.07
N LYS A 153 15.10 7.44 -23.40
CA LYS A 153 15.48 6.61 -24.55
C LYS A 153 14.85 7.11 -25.85
N GLN A 154 14.07 8.20 -25.82
CA GLN A 154 13.38 8.78 -26.98
C GLN A 154 12.42 7.81 -27.68
N PHE A 155 11.89 6.84 -26.95
CA PHE A 155 10.88 5.93 -27.48
C PHE A 155 9.51 6.64 -27.59
N PRO A 156 8.69 6.29 -28.63
CA PRO A 156 7.44 6.98 -28.90
C PRO A 156 6.38 6.74 -27.82
N LEU A 157 5.57 7.74 -27.57
CA LEU A 157 4.36 7.67 -26.75
C LEU A 157 3.15 7.99 -27.61
N LEU A 158 2.05 7.31 -27.35
CA LEU A 158 0.71 7.70 -27.83
C LEU A 158 0.09 8.76 -26.92
N LYS A 159 -0.88 9.49 -27.43
CA LYS A 159 -1.71 10.47 -26.71
C LYS A 159 -3.18 10.12 -26.87
#